data_2e27861f4fcb749424c1280799c0c7e0
#
_entry.id   2e27861f4fcb749424c1280799c0c7e0
#
_cell.length_a   1.000
_cell.length_b   1.000
_cell.length_c   1.000
_cell.angle_alpha   90.00
_cell.angle_beta   90.00
_cell.angle_gamma   90.00
#
_symmetry.space_group_name_H-M   'P 1'
#
loop_
_entity.id
_entity.type
_entity.pdbx_description
1 polymer ?
#
loop_
_entity_poly.entity_id
_entity_poly.type
_entity_poly.pdbx_seq_one_letter_code
_entity_poly.pdbx_strand_id
1 'polypeptide(L)'
;MSPRSDELLHSAQARLRSARDQLAAGHHETAASTAYYAGLYAARSALSELDLNARSHRGLWQMLRERVVAEGLLGREVVEPLQNAQALREAVDYDAKQIGDEAARELLDAAQRLVTAVEEAFGDR
;
A
#
# COMPACT_ATOMS: atom_id res chain seq x y z
N MET A 1 -9.46 -14.46 8.24
CA MET A 1 -9.68 -13.37 7.28
C MET A 1 -10.82 -13.76 6.35
N SER A 2 -11.71 -12.83 6.01
CA SER A 2 -12.81 -13.09 5.10
C SER A 2 -12.31 -13.38 3.68
N PRO A 3 -13.13 -14.04 2.81
CA PRO A 3 -12.73 -14.26 1.42
C PRO A 3 -12.40 -12.96 0.68
N ARG A 4 -13.15 -11.89 0.91
CA ARG A 4 -12.89 -10.59 0.29
C ARG A 4 -11.55 -10.01 0.73
N SER A 5 -11.28 -10.02 2.04
CA SER A 5 -10.02 -9.52 2.59
C SER A 5 -8.84 -10.34 2.08
N ASP A 6 -9.01 -11.64 1.97
CA ASP A 6 -8.00 -12.58 1.50
C ASP A 6 -7.66 -12.30 0.02
N GLU A 7 -8.66 -12.08 -0.83
CA GLU A 7 -8.46 -11.70 -2.22
C GLU A 7 -7.67 -10.40 -2.34
N LEU A 8 -8.02 -9.41 -1.53
CA LEU A 8 -7.33 -8.11 -1.55
C LEU A 8 -5.87 -8.25 -1.11
N LEU A 9 -5.62 -9.07 -0.09
CA LEU A 9 -4.26 -9.32 0.36
C LEU A 9 -3.43 -10.07 -0.69
N HIS A 10 -4.01 -11.07 -1.35
CA HIS A 10 -3.36 -11.78 -2.44
C HIS A 10 -3.03 -10.83 -3.59
N SER A 11 -3.93 -9.89 -3.92
CA SER A 11 -3.66 -8.85 -4.91
C SER A 11 -2.49 -7.98 -4.51
N ALA A 12 -2.39 -7.61 -3.22
CA ALA A 12 -1.27 -6.83 -2.72
C ALA A 12 0.05 -7.60 -2.89
N GLN A 13 0.07 -8.88 -2.52
CA GLN A 13 1.26 -9.73 -2.63
C GLN A 13 1.70 -9.89 -4.08
N ALA A 14 0.75 -10.08 -5.00
CA ALA A 14 1.04 -10.19 -6.43
C ALA A 14 1.67 -8.90 -6.98
N ARG A 15 1.18 -7.75 -6.55
CA ARG A 15 1.74 -6.47 -6.97
C ARG A 15 3.13 -6.22 -6.40
N LEU A 16 3.41 -6.70 -5.21
CA LEU A 16 4.77 -6.63 -4.66
C LEU A 16 5.76 -7.41 -5.54
N ARG A 17 5.37 -8.61 -5.97
CA ARG A 17 6.21 -9.41 -6.87
C ARG A 17 6.45 -8.69 -8.19
N SER A 18 5.39 -8.13 -8.79
CA SER A 18 5.49 -7.37 -10.03
C SER A 18 6.40 -6.14 -9.87
N ALA A 19 6.26 -5.42 -8.76
CA ALA A 19 7.08 -4.24 -8.50
C ALA A 19 8.56 -4.59 -8.40
N ARG A 20 8.89 -5.70 -7.74
CA ARG A 20 10.28 -6.18 -7.66
C ARG A 20 10.86 -6.49 -9.04
N ASP A 21 10.07 -7.16 -9.89
CA ASP A 21 10.49 -7.50 -11.24
C ASP A 21 10.70 -6.23 -12.08
N GLN A 22 9.78 -5.28 -11.98
CA GLN A 22 9.87 -4.00 -12.70
C GLN A 22 11.10 -3.21 -12.25
N LEU A 23 11.37 -3.18 -10.95
CA LEU A 23 12.54 -2.49 -10.41
C LEU A 23 13.83 -3.14 -10.90
N ALA A 24 13.90 -4.46 -10.89
CA ALA A 24 15.06 -5.21 -11.38
C ALA A 24 15.30 -4.97 -12.86
N ALA A 25 14.26 -4.72 -13.64
CA ALA A 25 14.35 -4.39 -15.06
C ALA A 25 14.66 -2.92 -15.33
N GLY A 26 14.78 -2.09 -14.29
CA GLY A 26 15.10 -0.67 -14.43
C GLY A 26 13.89 0.24 -14.66
N HIS A 27 12.68 -0.29 -14.51
CA HIS A 27 11.45 0.48 -14.69
C HIS A 27 11.02 1.12 -13.38
N HIS A 28 11.75 2.16 -12.96
CA HIS A 28 11.59 2.77 -11.63
C HIS A 28 10.21 3.39 -11.39
N GLU A 29 9.72 4.16 -12.35
CA GLU A 29 8.42 4.82 -12.22
C GLU A 29 7.28 3.80 -12.14
N THR A 30 7.31 2.79 -13.02
CA THR A 30 6.32 1.73 -13.04
C THR A 30 6.37 0.92 -11.74
N ALA A 31 7.58 0.59 -11.28
CA ALA A 31 7.78 -0.14 -10.02
C ALA A 31 7.21 0.64 -8.83
N ALA A 32 7.45 1.94 -8.77
CA ALA A 32 6.92 2.80 -7.71
C ALA A 32 5.39 2.82 -7.72
N SER A 33 4.78 2.96 -8.89
CA SER A 33 3.33 2.95 -9.04
C SER A 33 2.74 1.60 -8.60
N THR A 34 3.33 0.51 -9.05
CA THR A 34 2.89 -0.86 -8.69
C THR A 34 3.03 -1.10 -7.19
N ALA A 35 4.15 -0.66 -6.59
CA ALA A 35 4.38 -0.76 -5.15
C ALA A 35 3.32 0.02 -4.35
N TYR A 36 2.99 1.24 -4.80
CA TYR A 36 1.93 2.02 -4.16
C TYR A 36 0.61 1.25 -4.16
N TYR A 37 0.23 0.65 -5.30
CA TYR A 37 -1.01 -0.13 -5.38
C TYR A 37 -0.96 -1.38 -4.51
N ALA A 38 0.20 -2.00 -4.33
CA ALA A 38 0.34 -3.09 -3.38
C ALA A 38 -0.04 -2.64 -1.97
N GLY A 39 0.48 -1.49 -1.54
CA GLY A 39 0.12 -0.89 -0.25
C GLY A 39 -1.36 -0.56 -0.15
N LEU A 40 -1.93 0.00 -1.22
CA LEU A 40 -3.35 0.35 -1.29
C LEU A 40 -4.24 -0.88 -1.09
N TYR A 41 -3.93 -2.00 -1.76
CA TYR A 41 -4.71 -3.23 -1.63
C TYR A 41 -4.56 -3.86 -0.25
N ALA A 42 -3.37 -3.77 0.36
CA ALA A 42 -3.19 -4.21 1.75
C ALA A 42 -4.07 -3.38 2.70
N ALA A 43 -4.11 -2.06 2.51
CA ALA A 43 -4.97 -1.18 3.29
C ALA A 43 -6.45 -1.52 3.10
N ARG A 44 -6.87 -1.80 1.87
CA ARG A 44 -8.24 -2.24 1.58
C ARG A 44 -8.57 -3.55 2.27
N SER A 45 -7.61 -4.48 2.33
CA SER A 45 -7.79 -5.75 3.03
C SER A 45 -8.07 -5.51 4.52
N ALA A 46 -7.28 -4.63 5.16
CA ALA A 46 -7.48 -4.27 6.56
C ALA A 46 -8.86 -3.65 6.80
N LEU A 47 -9.27 -2.71 5.94
CA LEU A 47 -10.60 -2.10 6.05
C LEU A 47 -11.72 -3.11 5.84
N SER A 48 -11.55 -4.02 4.90
CA SER A 48 -12.51 -5.09 4.62
C SER A 48 -12.75 -5.97 5.85
N GLU A 49 -11.71 -6.21 6.67
CA GLU A 49 -11.86 -6.97 7.91
C GLU A 49 -12.75 -6.26 8.94
N LEU A 50 -12.91 -4.95 8.80
CA LEU A 50 -13.80 -4.14 9.64
C LEU A 50 -15.11 -3.81 8.94
N ASP A 51 -15.40 -4.48 7.82
CA ASP A 51 -16.57 -4.23 6.96
C ASP A 51 -16.63 -2.78 6.45
N LEU A 52 -15.47 -2.19 6.20
CA LEU A 52 -15.34 -0.83 5.70
C LEU A 52 -14.84 -0.83 4.25
N ASN A 53 -15.28 0.18 3.51
CA ASN A 53 -14.87 0.38 2.12
C ASN A 53 -14.78 1.87 1.84
N ALA A 54 -13.69 2.31 1.22
CA ALA A 54 -13.49 3.70 0.86
C ALA A 54 -13.63 3.87 -0.66
N ARG A 55 -14.23 4.99 -1.10
CA ARG A 55 -14.48 5.28 -2.51
C ARG A 55 -13.31 5.96 -3.22
N SER A 56 -12.43 6.61 -2.47
CA SER A 56 -11.28 7.31 -3.02
C SER A 56 -10.01 6.89 -2.30
N HIS A 57 -8.85 7.10 -2.95
CA HIS A 57 -7.57 6.81 -2.30
C HIS A 57 -7.36 7.68 -1.06
N ARG A 58 -7.67 8.98 -1.17
CA ARG A 58 -7.56 9.90 -0.04
C ARG A 58 -8.45 9.47 1.12
N GLY A 59 -9.69 9.14 0.82
CA GLY A 59 -10.65 8.65 1.82
C GLY A 59 -10.21 7.33 2.45
N LEU A 60 -9.58 6.47 1.68
CA LEU A 60 -9.06 5.19 2.18
C LEU A 60 -7.99 5.42 3.24
N TRP A 61 -7.00 6.27 2.97
CA TRP A 61 -5.92 6.52 3.94
C TRP A 61 -6.44 7.21 5.21
N GLN A 62 -7.39 8.14 5.04
CA GLN A 62 -8.03 8.79 6.18
C GLN A 62 -8.80 7.78 7.03
N MET A 63 -9.60 6.93 6.41
CA MET A 63 -10.37 5.89 7.09
C MET A 63 -9.45 4.90 7.81
N LEU A 64 -8.35 4.52 7.17
CA LEU A 64 -7.37 3.62 7.78
C LEU A 64 -6.76 4.24 9.04
N ARG A 65 -6.43 5.52 9.00
CA ARG A 65 -5.90 6.22 10.18
C ARG A 65 -6.92 6.27 11.31
N GLU A 66 -8.15 6.63 10.99
CA GLU A 66 -9.20 6.80 12.01
C GLU A 66 -9.71 5.50 12.60
N ARG A 67 -9.79 4.45 11.79
CA ARG A 67 -10.46 3.20 12.19
C ARG A 67 -9.49 2.06 12.49
N VAL A 68 -8.26 2.15 12.04
CA VAL A 68 -7.29 1.06 12.20
C VAL A 68 -6.09 1.53 13.04
N VAL A 69 -5.45 2.62 12.66
CA VAL A 69 -4.28 3.14 13.38
C VAL A 69 -4.70 3.67 14.76
N ALA A 70 -5.76 4.46 14.83
CA ALA A 70 -6.25 5.03 16.09
C ALA A 70 -6.66 3.95 17.09
N GLU A 71 -7.12 2.79 16.59
CA GLU A 71 -7.52 1.65 17.44
C GLU A 71 -6.34 0.73 17.77
N GLY A 72 -5.13 1.07 17.33
CA GLY A 72 -3.93 0.30 17.65
C GLY A 72 -3.74 -0.99 16.86
N LEU A 73 -4.51 -1.20 15.79
CA LEU A 73 -4.43 -2.43 14.99
C LEU A 73 -3.23 -2.44 14.05
N LEU A 74 -2.83 -1.27 13.55
CA LEU A 74 -1.62 -1.08 12.76
C LEU A 74 -0.87 0.12 13.31
N GLY A 75 0.47 0.09 13.25
CA GLY A 75 1.29 1.22 13.63
C GLY A 75 1.23 2.33 12.59
N ARG A 76 1.33 3.58 13.03
CA ARG A 76 1.35 4.75 12.14
C ARG A 76 2.54 4.70 11.19
N GLU A 77 3.68 4.17 11.63
CA GLU A 77 4.92 4.09 10.87
C GLU A 77 4.83 3.21 9.63
N VAL A 78 3.89 2.26 9.58
CA VAL A 78 3.70 1.43 8.38
C VAL A 78 2.64 1.99 7.44
N VAL A 79 1.84 2.96 7.89
CA VAL A 79 0.76 3.56 7.09
C VAL A 79 1.19 4.89 6.47
N GLU A 80 1.83 5.77 7.22
CA GLU A 80 2.20 7.11 6.75
C GLU A 80 3.04 7.13 5.47
N PRO A 81 4.03 6.25 5.28
CA PRO A 81 4.82 6.30 4.04
C PRO A 81 3.97 6.10 2.79
N LEU A 82 2.95 5.23 2.84
CA LEU A 82 2.07 4.99 1.71
C LEU A 82 1.09 6.16 1.50
N GLN A 83 0.58 6.72 2.58
CA GLN A 83 -0.27 7.91 2.51
C GLN A 83 0.48 9.09 1.89
N ASN A 84 1.73 9.29 2.29
CA ASN A 84 2.59 10.34 1.73
C ASN A 84 2.91 10.07 0.25
N ALA A 85 3.06 8.80 -0.12
CA ALA A 85 3.32 8.38 -1.49
C ALA A 85 2.17 8.75 -2.43
N GLN A 86 0.94 8.80 -1.94
CA GLN A 86 -0.19 9.24 -2.77
C GLN A 86 0.03 10.68 -3.27
N ALA A 87 0.46 11.58 -2.39
CA ALA A 87 0.72 12.97 -2.77
C ALA A 87 1.89 13.05 -3.77
N LEU A 88 2.94 12.26 -3.56
CA LEU A 88 4.06 12.20 -4.48
C LEU A 88 3.64 11.67 -5.86
N ARG A 89 2.81 10.62 -5.89
CA ARG A 89 2.30 10.05 -7.12
C ARG A 89 1.47 11.07 -7.91
N GLU A 90 0.62 11.82 -7.22
CA GLU A 90 -0.16 12.90 -7.85
C GLU A 90 0.77 13.97 -8.44
N ALA A 91 1.83 14.34 -7.72
CA ALA A 91 2.80 15.31 -8.19
C ALA A 91 3.56 14.82 -9.43
N VAL A 92 3.93 13.55 -9.47
CA VAL A 92 4.60 12.95 -10.64
C VAL A 92 3.69 12.98 -11.87
N ASP A 93 2.43 12.61 -11.69
CA ASP A 93 1.46 12.60 -12.80
C ASP A 93 1.22 14.01 -13.36
N TYR A 94 1.18 15.04 -12.50
CA TYR A 94 0.91 16.42 -12.92
C TYR A 94 2.16 17.16 -13.40
N ASP A 95 3.29 16.98 -12.71
CA ASP A 95 4.50 17.76 -12.92
C ASP A 95 5.53 17.04 -13.80
N ALA A 96 5.20 15.84 -14.27
CA ALA A 96 6.10 14.98 -15.06
C ALA A 96 7.45 14.74 -14.36
N LYS A 97 7.46 14.73 -13.04
CA LYS A 97 8.67 14.42 -12.26
C LYS A 97 9.02 12.95 -12.40
N GLN A 98 10.29 12.67 -12.56
CA GLN A 98 10.77 11.29 -12.65
C GLN A 98 11.12 10.77 -11.26
N ILE A 99 10.74 9.52 -11.01
CA ILE A 99 11.09 8.81 -9.79
C ILE A 99 12.34 7.98 -10.06
N GLY A 100 13.40 8.21 -9.30
CA GLY A 100 14.63 7.46 -9.42
C GLY A 100 14.57 6.10 -8.73
N ASP A 101 15.62 5.33 -8.90
CA ASP A 101 15.76 3.98 -8.34
C ASP A 101 15.59 3.97 -6.81
N GLU A 102 16.25 4.88 -6.11
CA GLU A 102 16.21 4.94 -4.65
C GLU A 102 14.80 5.19 -4.12
N ALA A 103 14.09 6.15 -4.70
CA ALA A 103 12.72 6.46 -4.29
C ALA A 103 11.79 5.28 -4.55
N ALA A 104 11.97 4.60 -5.68
CA ALA A 104 11.18 3.40 -6.01
C ALA A 104 11.44 2.27 -5.00
N ARG A 105 12.71 2.05 -4.62
CA ARG A 105 13.08 1.04 -3.62
C ARG A 105 12.48 1.34 -2.25
N GLU A 106 12.53 2.60 -1.83
CA GLU A 106 11.97 3.03 -0.55
C GLU A 106 10.46 2.79 -0.52
N LEU A 107 9.77 3.08 -1.61
CA LEU A 107 8.33 2.86 -1.69
C LEU A 107 7.99 1.37 -1.70
N LEU A 108 8.77 0.57 -2.41
CA LEU A 108 8.59 -0.88 -2.41
C LEU A 108 8.79 -1.47 -1.01
N ASP A 109 9.84 -1.02 -0.30
CA ASP A 109 10.08 -1.46 1.08
C ASP A 109 8.94 -1.04 2.01
N ALA A 110 8.42 0.18 1.84
CA ALA A 110 7.29 0.67 2.62
C ALA A 110 6.04 -0.17 2.37
N ALA A 111 5.76 -0.49 1.10
CA ALA A 111 4.62 -1.33 0.74
C ALA A 111 4.76 -2.73 1.32
N GLN A 112 5.96 -3.31 1.26
CA GLN A 112 6.23 -4.62 1.86
C GLN A 112 5.96 -4.62 3.36
N ARG A 113 6.40 -3.58 4.06
CA ARG A 113 6.16 -3.46 5.51
C ARG A 113 4.67 -3.37 5.84
N LEU A 114 3.91 -2.62 5.04
CA LEU A 114 2.46 -2.54 5.25
C LEU A 114 1.78 -3.87 4.99
N VAL A 115 2.12 -4.55 3.91
CA VAL A 115 1.56 -5.88 3.60
C VAL A 115 1.84 -6.85 4.74
N THR A 116 3.09 -6.90 5.21
CA THR A 116 3.47 -7.78 6.33
C THR A 116 2.70 -7.43 7.59
N ALA A 117 2.56 -6.14 7.90
CA ALA A 117 1.82 -5.69 9.09
C ALA A 117 0.34 -6.11 9.03
N VAL A 118 -0.28 -6.02 7.85
CA VAL A 118 -1.67 -6.45 7.67
C VAL A 118 -1.80 -7.97 7.84
N GLU A 119 -0.87 -8.73 7.28
CA GLU A 119 -0.84 -10.19 7.47
C GLU A 119 -0.76 -10.56 8.95
N GLU A 120 0.12 -9.90 9.68
CA GLU A 120 0.32 -10.16 11.10
C GLU A 120 -0.87 -9.75 11.96
N ALA A 121 -1.48 -8.61 11.65
CA ALA A 121 -2.60 -8.07 12.43
C ALA A 121 -3.92 -8.79 12.18
N PHE A 122 -4.19 -9.21 10.94
CA PHE A 122 -5.50 -9.71 10.52
C PHE A 122 -5.47 -11.11 9.91
N GLY A 123 -4.30 -11.66 9.63
CA GLY A 123 -4.19 -13.00 9.07
C GLY A 123 -4.70 -14.07 10.05
N ASP A 124 -5.02 -15.24 9.53
CA ASP A 124 -5.48 -16.36 10.35
C ASP A 124 -4.39 -16.80 11.31
N ARG A 125 -4.79 -17.08 12.53
CA ARG A 125 -3.90 -17.49 13.61
C ARG A 125 -4.17 -18.93 14.04
#